data_ae4c4a092219e6877b00caae17c067c7
#
_entry.id   ae4c4a092219e6877b00caae17c067c7
#
_cell.length_a   1.000
_cell.length_b   1.000
_cell.length_c   1.000
_cell.angle_alpha   90.00
_cell.angle_beta   90.00
_cell.angle_gamma   90.00
#
_symmetry.space_group_name_H-M   'P 1'
#
loop_
_entity.id
_entity.type
_entity.pdbx_description
1 polymer ?
#
loop_
_entity_poly.entity_id
_entity_poly.type
_entity_poly.pdbx_seq_one_letter_code
_entity_poly.pdbx_strand_id
1 'polypeptide(L)'
;VSRQISNFKNRKIRFMKALSENLYYRNLDNDAGVFHHLLDAAEEAEVIEAILAYHFLRRAQAPLTLTELDERVEQWFREHWDHAFDFEVDDGVRKLRELGLVTADADGRLTPVPLDAARRRLDGLWADAFTDPEPATIHVPAPTPASA
;
A
#
# COMPACT_ATOMS: atom_id res chain seq x y z
N VAL A 1 -20.40 6.36 43.86
CA VAL A 1 -19.51 7.40 43.25
C VAL A 1 -18.76 6.80 42.08
N SER A 2 -18.16 5.61 42.19
CA SER A 2 -17.37 4.96 41.12
C SER A 2 -18.15 4.70 39.81
N ARG A 3 -19.40 4.25 39.92
CA ARG A 3 -20.28 3.93 38.75
C ARG A 3 -20.65 5.18 37.93
N GLN A 4 -20.82 6.33 38.57
CA GLN A 4 -21.15 7.58 37.89
C GLN A 4 -19.94 8.14 37.12
N ILE A 5 -18.74 8.03 37.71
CA ILE A 5 -17.48 8.47 37.07
C ILE A 5 -17.20 7.58 35.81
N SER A 6 -17.44 6.27 35.90
CA SER A 6 -17.29 5.36 34.79
C SER A 6 -18.26 5.68 33.64
N ASN A 7 -19.54 5.96 33.99
CA ASN A 7 -20.54 6.36 33.01
C ASN A 7 -20.23 7.69 32.32
N PHE A 8 -19.68 8.65 33.07
CA PHE A 8 -19.25 9.95 32.54
C PHE A 8 -18.07 9.78 31.58
N LYS A 9 -17.05 8.97 31.95
CA LYS A 9 -15.91 8.66 31.08
C LYS A 9 -16.37 7.96 29.79
N ASN A 10 -17.25 6.99 29.87
CA ASN A 10 -17.77 6.27 28.72
C ASN A 10 -18.59 7.18 27.78
N ARG A 11 -19.38 8.10 28.32
CA ARG A 11 -20.08 9.12 27.52
C ARG A 11 -19.13 10.08 26.83
N LYS A 12 -18.08 10.55 27.54
CA LYS A 12 -17.06 11.42 26.95
C LYS A 12 -16.31 10.72 25.82
N ILE A 13 -15.92 9.45 25.99
CA ILE A 13 -15.23 8.66 24.96
C ILE A 13 -16.14 8.48 23.73
N ARG A 14 -17.42 8.14 23.92
CA ARG A 14 -18.38 8.00 22.79
C ARG A 14 -18.59 9.32 22.07
N PHE A 15 -18.69 10.42 22.80
CA PHE A 15 -18.82 11.76 22.20
C PHE A 15 -17.58 12.15 21.41
N MET A 16 -16.38 11.94 21.97
CA MET A 16 -15.11 12.21 21.27
C MET A 16 -14.95 11.33 20.03
N LYS A 17 -15.36 10.06 20.10
CA LYS A 17 -15.36 9.17 18.94
C LYS A 17 -16.31 9.67 17.87
N ALA A 18 -17.56 9.99 18.21
CA ALA A 18 -18.54 10.53 17.27
C ALA A 18 -18.11 11.87 16.68
N LEU A 19 -17.43 12.72 17.47
CA LEU A 19 -16.88 13.99 17.00
C LEU A 19 -15.71 13.75 16.02
N SER A 20 -14.80 12.84 16.34
CA SER A 20 -13.70 12.44 15.44
C SER A 20 -14.21 11.88 14.13
N GLU A 21 -15.18 10.97 14.17
CA GLU A 21 -15.82 10.42 12.98
C GLU A 21 -16.50 11.51 12.14
N ASN A 22 -17.25 12.43 12.78
CA ASN A 22 -17.89 13.55 12.07
C ASN A 22 -16.87 14.54 11.47
N LEU A 23 -15.76 14.82 12.17
CA LEU A 23 -14.70 15.69 11.65
C LEU A 23 -13.95 15.00 10.50
N TYR A 24 -13.73 13.70 10.59
CA TYR A 24 -13.14 12.90 9.53
C TYR A 24 -14.02 12.94 8.28
N TYR A 25 -15.31 12.64 8.40
CA TYR A 25 -16.25 12.68 7.29
C TYR A 25 -16.45 14.10 6.72
N ARG A 26 -16.43 15.15 7.55
CA ARG A 26 -16.50 16.53 7.06
C ARG A 26 -15.26 16.98 6.30
N ASN A 27 -14.08 16.45 6.64
CA ASN A 27 -12.87 16.69 5.86
C ASN A 27 -12.87 15.91 4.54
N LEU A 28 -13.57 14.78 4.47
CA LEU A 28 -13.78 13.99 3.25
C LEU A 28 -14.82 14.63 2.32
N ASP A 29 -15.74 15.45 2.84
CA ASP A 29 -16.79 16.12 2.06
C ASP A 29 -16.29 17.32 1.22
N ASN A 30 -15.01 17.69 1.32
CA ASN A 30 -14.42 18.69 0.43
C ASN A 30 -13.66 18.01 -0.72
N ASP A 31 -13.54 18.71 -1.85
CA ASP A 31 -12.92 18.18 -3.07
C ASP A 31 -11.52 17.57 -2.84
N ALA A 32 -10.71 18.18 -1.97
CA ALA A 32 -9.39 17.67 -1.61
C ALA A 32 -9.47 16.38 -0.79
N GLY A 33 -10.41 16.28 0.16
CA GLY A 33 -10.62 15.08 0.96
C GLY A 33 -11.11 13.90 0.14
N VAL A 34 -12.03 14.13 -0.80
CA VAL A 34 -12.49 13.12 -1.76
C VAL A 34 -11.32 12.63 -2.63
N PHE A 35 -10.49 13.57 -3.12
CA PHE A 35 -9.33 13.23 -3.93
C PHE A 35 -8.32 12.37 -3.15
N HIS A 36 -8.00 12.73 -1.89
CA HIS A 36 -7.12 11.91 -1.05
C HIS A 36 -7.70 10.53 -0.78
N HIS A 37 -8.99 10.44 -0.50
CA HIS A 37 -9.64 9.15 -0.28
C HIS A 37 -9.60 8.25 -1.52
N LEU A 38 -9.78 8.82 -2.71
CA LEU A 38 -9.66 8.07 -3.97
C LEU A 38 -8.22 7.58 -4.21
N LEU A 39 -7.22 8.41 -3.91
CA LEU A 39 -5.81 8.02 -4.00
C LEU A 39 -5.48 6.89 -3.02
N ASP A 40 -5.88 7.03 -1.75
CA ASP A 40 -5.65 6.01 -0.73
C ASP A 40 -6.31 4.68 -1.11
N ALA A 41 -7.55 4.73 -1.62
CA ALA A 41 -8.27 3.54 -2.09
C ALA A 41 -7.61 2.89 -3.31
N ALA A 42 -7.07 3.68 -4.24
CA ALA A 42 -6.35 3.17 -5.40
C ALA A 42 -5.03 2.52 -4.99
N GLU A 43 -4.26 3.14 -4.09
CA GLU A 43 -3.03 2.55 -3.56
C GLU A 43 -3.29 1.25 -2.78
N GLU A 44 -4.37 1.20 -2.00
CA GLU A 44 -4.79 -0.02 -1.30
C GLU A 44 -5.14 -1.13 -2.28
N ALA A 45 -5.87 -0.84 -3.36
CA ALA A 45 -6.19 -1.80 -4.41
C ALA A 45 -4.93 -2.38 -5.06
N GLU A 46 -3.97 -1.55 -5.48
CA GLU A 46 -2.69 -2.00 -6.04
C GLU A 46 -1.91 -2.92 -5.09
N VAL A 47 -1.94 -2.63 -3.78
CA VAL A 47 -1.28 -3.48 -2.78
C VAL A 47 -1.96 -4.84 -2.66
N ILE A 48 -3.30 -4.88 -2.67
CA ILE A 48 -4.07 -6.12 -2.61
C ILE A 48 -3.80 -6.97 -3.85
N GLU A 49 -3.79 -6.37 -5.04
CA GLU A 49 -3.47 -7.05 -6.30
C GLU A 49 -2.07 -7.63 -6.29
N ALA A 50 -1.07 -6.88 -5.82
CA ALA A 50 0.29 -7.37 -5.68
C ALA A 50 0.39 -8.55 -4.70
N ILE A 51 -0.30 -8.50 -3.56
CA ILE A 51 -0.34 -9.58 -2.57
C ILE A 51 -0.97 -10.84 -3.18
N LEU A 52 -2.09 -10.72 -3.89
CA LEU A 52 -2.77 -11.82 -4.55
C LEU A 52 -1.88 -12.43 -5.63
N ALA A 53 -1.33 -11.63 -6.53
CA ALA A 53 -0.41 -12.08 -7.56
C ALA A 53 0.79 -12.85 -6.96
N TYR A 54 1.43 -12.30 -5.94
CA TYR A 54 2.53 -12.96 -5.26
C TYR A 54 2.11 -14.27 -4.58
N HIS A 55 0.94 -14.31 -3.95
CA HIS A 55 0.40 -15.51 -3.31
C HIS A 55 0.21 -16.64 -4.33
N PHE A 56 -0.43 -16.36 -5.47
CA PHE A 56 -0.72 -17.36 -6.48
C PHE A 56 0.56 -17.83 -7.20
N LEU A 57 1.50 -16.93 -7.49
CA LEU A 57 2.82 -17.28 -8.02
C LEU A 57 3.56 -18.22 -7.07
N ARG A 58 3.54 -17.96 -5.77
CA ARG A 58 4.20 -18.82 -4.78
C ARG A 58 3.59 -20.21 -4.63
N ARG A 59 2.30 -20.34 -4.89
CA ARG A 59 1.59 -21.62 -4.85
C ARG A 59 1.70 -22.40 -6.17
N ALA A 60 2.16 -21.77 -7.22
CA ALA A 60 2.39 -22.41 -8.48
C ALA A 60 3.57 -23.41 -8.40
N GLN A 61 3.43 -24.56 -9.07
CA GLN A 61 4.49 -25.57 -9.14
C GLN A 61 5.58 -25.22 -10.16
N ALA A 62 5.29 -24.28 -11.07
CA ALA A 62 6.19 -23.81 -12.11
C ALA A 62 5.96 -22.28 -12.34
N PRO A 63 6.92 -21.59 -12.96
CA PRO A 63 6.75 -20.20 -13.37
C PRO A 63 5.53 -20.03 -14.29
N LEU A 64 4.74 -18.98 -14.06
CA LEU A 64 3.52 -18.66 -14.79
C LEU A 64 3.73 -17.46 -15.71
N THR A 65 3.07 -17.45 -16.86
CA THR A 65 2.86 -16.23 -17.64
C THR A 65 1.82 -15.32 -16.96
N LEU A 66 1.71 -14.07 -17.42
CA LEU A 66 0.66 -13.15 -16.93
C LEU A 66 -0.72 -13.73 -17.14
N THR A 67 -1.01 -14.27 -18.33
CA THR A 67 -2.32 -14.87 -18.65
C THR A 67 -2.63 -16.08 -17.77
N GLU A 68 -1.65 -16.97 -17.55
CA GLU A 68 -1.84 -18.14 -16.67
C GLU A 68 -2.08 -17.74 -15.22
N LEU A 69 -1.48 -16.64 -14.77
CA LEU A 69 -1.69 -16.08 -13.42
C LEU A 69 -3.09 -15.49 -13.28
N ASP A 70 -3.51 -14.69 -14.24
CA ASP A 70 -4.83 -14.06 -14.32
C ASP A 70 -5.94 -15.11 -14.29
N GLU A 71 -5.92 -16.04 -15.22
CA GLU A 71 -6.89 -17.15 -15.27
C GLU A 71 -6.98 -17.91 -13.93
N ARG A 72 -5.85 -18.11 -13.26
CA ARG A 72 -5.79 -18.83 -11.99
C ARG A 72 -6.43 -18.04 -10.84
N VAL A 73 -6.20 -16.73 -10.78
CA VAL A 73 -6.81 -15.84 -9.77
C VAL A 73 -8.31 -15.77 -10.00
N GLU A 74 -8.74 -15.48 -11.22
CA GLU A 74 -10.15 -15.40 -11.57
C GLU A 74 -10.91 -16.70 -11.34
N GLN A 75 -10.30 -17.84 -11.71
CA GLN A 75 -10.89 -19.14 -11.46
C GLN A 75 -11.10 -19.37 -9.97
N TRP A 76 -10.13 -19.01 -9.14
CA TRP A 76 -10.26 -19.16 -7.70
C TRP A 76 -11.39 -18.30 -7.14
N PHE A 77 -11.58 -17.07 -7.62
CA PHE A 77 -12.69 -16.22 -7.23
C PHE A 77 -14.04 -16.81 -7.66
N ARG A 78 -14.15 -17.32 -8.88
CA ARG A 78 -15.37 -17.98 -9.37
C ARG A 78 -15.77 -19.20 -8.52
N GLU A 79 -14.78 -20.00 -8.12
CA GLU A 79 -15.00 -21.21 -7.34
C GLU A 79 -15.44 -20.93 -5.88
N HIS A 80 -14.97 -19.81 -5.29
CA HIS A 80 -15.20 -19.55 -3.86
C HIS A 80 -16.34 -18.56 -3.59
N TRP A 81 -16.65 -17.67 -4.52
CA TRP A 81 -17.67 -16.63 -4.31
C TRP A 81 -18.72 -16.53 -5.40
N ASP A 82 -18.76 -17.43 -6.36
CA ASP A 82 -19.72 -17.41 -7.48
C ASP A 82 -19.81 -16.02 -8.16
N HIS A 83 -18.68 -15.32 -8.22
CA HIS A 83 -18.56 -13.97 -8.76
C HIS A 83 -17.48 -13.90 -9.83
N ALA A 84 -17.82 -13.31 -10.97
CA ALA A 84 -16.82 -12.97 -11.99
C ALA A 84 -16.09 -11.71 -11.51
N PHE A 85 -14.83 -11.85 -11.19
CA PHE A 85 -13.94 -10.76 -10.81
C PHE A 85 -12.92 -10.59 -11.93
N ASP A 86 -12.84 -9.38 -12.47
CA ASP A 86 -11.80 -8.98 -13.41
C ASP A 86 -10.59 -8.53 -12.58
N PHE A 87 -9.52 -9.32 -12.62
CA PHE A 87 -8.34 -9.08 -11.82
C PHE A 87 -7.27 -8.37 -12.65
N GLU A 88 -6.89 -7.17 -12.26
CA GLU A 88 -5.86 -6.40 -12.96
C GLU A 88 -4.45 -6.93 -12.61
N VAL A 89 -4.14 -8.13 -13.14
CA VAL A 89 -2.88 -8.85 -12.87
C VAL A 89 -1.64 -8.03 -13.27
N ASP A 90 -1.75 -7.20 -14.31
CA ASP A 90 -0.64 -6.39 -14.82
C ASP A 90 -0.16 -5.39 -13.77
N ASP A 91 -1.06 -4.72 -13.07
CA ASP A 91 -0.73 -3.74 -12.04
C ASP A 91 -0.11 -4.41 -10.81
N GLY A 92 -0.68 -5.51 -10.34
CA GLY A 92 -0.10 -6.30 -9.26
C GLY A 92 1.32 -6.80 -9.59
N VAL A 93 1.55 -7.32 -10.80
CA VAL A 93 2.87 -7.81 -11.24
C VAL A 93 3.85 -6.65 -11.45
N ARG A 94 3.40 -5.52 -12.00
CA ARG A 94 4.22 -4.30 -12.13
C ARG A 94 4.76 -3.88 -10.76
N LYS A 95 3.89 -3.78 -9.76
CA LYS A 95 4.26 -3.44 -8.37
C LYS A 95 5.25 -4.46 -7.79
N LEU A 96 5.03 -5.74 -7.99
CA LEU A 96 5.97 -6.78 -7.55
C LEU A 96 7.35 -6.67 -8.20
N ARG A 97 7.42 -6.28 -9.47
CA ARG A 97 8.68 -6.03 -10.18
C ARG A 97 9.40 -4.80 -9.62
N GLU A 98 8.70 -3.70 -9.42
CA GLU A 98 9.25 -2.48 -8.82
C GLU A 98 9.84 -2.74 -7.44
N LEU A 99 9.15 -3.51 -6.62
CA LEU A 99 9.63 -3.96 -5.31
C LEU A 99 10.70 -5.05 -5.41
N GLY A 100 10.95 -5.63 -6.61
CA GLY A 100 11.87 -6.73 -6.85
C GLY A 100 11.50 -8.03 -6.15
N LEU A 101 10.20 -8.28 -6.02
CA LEU A 101 9.63 -9.48 -5.40
C LEU A 101 9.32 -10.58 -6.42
N VAL A 102 9.41 -10.28 -7.70
CA VAL A 102 9.22 -11.19 -8.83
C VAL A 102 10.26 -10.92 -9.89
N THR A 103 10.70 -11.98 -10.57
CA THR A 103 11.55 -11.93 -11.76
C THR A 103 10.81 -12.51 -12.94
N ALA A 104 11.13 -12.07 -14.17
CA ALA A 104 10.63 -12.67 -15.40
C ALA A 104 11.80 -13.24 -16.19
N ASP A 105 11.62 -14.41 -16.79
CA ASP A 105 12.58 -14.99 -17.74
C ASP A 105 12.39 -14.39 -19.16
N ALA A 106 13.16 -14.92 -20.13
CA ALA A 106 13.12 -14.47 -21.51
C ALA A 106 11.76 -14.73 -22.19
N ASP A 107 11.01 -15.71 -21.73
CA ASP A 107 9.67 -16.08 -22.22
C ASP A 107 8.55 -15.35 -21.47
N GLY A 108 8.90 -14.41 -20.57
CA GLY A 108 7.96 -13.65 -19.77
C GLY A 108 7.33 -14.42 -18.61
N ARG A 109 7.87 -15.60 -18.27
CA ARG A 109 7.38 -16.39 -17.14
C ARG A 109 7.87 -15.81 -15.82
N LEU A 110 6.94 -15.66 -14.89
CA LEU A 110 7.13 -15.02 -13.60
C LEU A 110 7.55 -16.03 -12.54
N THR A 111 8.63 -15.69 -11.83
CA THR A 111 9.14 -16.47 -10.70
C THR A 111 9.16 -15.57 -9.45
N PRO A 112 8.43 -15.92 -8.38
CA PRO A 112 8.43 -15.13 -7.16
C PRO A 112 9.71 -15.35 -6.36
N VAL A 113 10.20 -14.29 -5.72
CA VAL A 113 11.29 -14.37 -4.75
C VAL A 113 10.83 -15.18 -3.54
N PRO A 114 11.68 -16.02 -2.91
CA PRO A 114 11.32 -16.74 -1.69
C PRO A 114 10.86 -15.79 -0.58
N LEU A 115 9.88 -16.22 0.25
CA LEU A 115 9.21 -15.37 1.23
C LEU A 115 10.19 -14.68 2.20
N ASP A 116 11.20 -15.40 2.70
CA ASP A 116 12.18 -14.84 3.64
C ASP A 116 13.07 -13.76 2.97
N ALA A 117 13.38 -13.94 1.69
CA ALA A 117 14.11 -12.93 0.91
C ALA A 117 13.21 -11.72 0.58
N ALA A 118 11.95 -11.97 0.23
CA ALA A 118 10.95 -10.92 -0.01
C ALA A 118 10.75 -10.06 1.23
N ARG A 119 10.61 -10.68 2.40
CA ARG A 119 10.47 -9.99 3.68
C ARG A 119 11.68 -9.11 3.98
N ARG A 120 12.90 -9.66 3.91
CA ARG A 120 14.13 -8.86 4.14
C ARG A 120 14.24 -7.67 3.17
N ARG A 121 13.81 -7.85 1.93
CA ARG A 121 13.81 -6.78 0.94
C ARG A 121 12.83 -5.67 1.30
N LEU A 122 11.60 -6.03 1.70
CA LEU A 122 10.60 -5.05 2.14
C LEU A 122 11.02 -4.35 3.43
N ASP A 123 11.60 -5.07 4.39
CA ASP A 123 12.14 -4.47 5.63
C ASP A 123 13.24 -3.44 5.30
N GLY A 124 14.11 -3.72 4.32
CA GLY A 124 15.12 -2.77 3.84
C GLY A 124 14.51 -1.53 3.19
N LEU A 125 13.58 -1.70 2.24
CA LEU A 125 12.90 -0.59 1.59
C LEU A 125 12.14 0.29 2.60
N TRP A 126 11.54 -0.33 3.60
CA TRP A 126 10.86 0.40 4.68
C TRP A 126 11.85 1.21 5.52
N ALA A 127 12.97 0.63 5.92
CA ALA A 127 14.00 1.33 6.68
C ALA A 127 14.55 2.54 5.91
N ASP A 128 14.82 2.37 4.61
CA ASP A 128 15.34 3.43 3.74
C ASP A 128 14.34 4.58 3.56
N ALA A 129 13.03 4.28 3.53
CA ALA A 129 11.97 5.28 3.37
C ALA A 129 11.86 6.25 4.57
N PHE A 130 12.34 5.85 5.75
CA PHE A 130 12.34 6.66 6.96
C PHE A 130 13.72 7.18 7.36
N THR A 131 14.73 6.98 6.52
CA THR A 131 16.02 7.61 6.71
C THR A 131 15.91 9.05 6.23
N ASP A 132 15.96 10.03 7.16
CA ASP A 132 15.94 11.45 6.81
C ASP A 132 17.04 11.74 5.78
N PRO A 133 16.75 12.36 4.63
CA PRO A 133 17.79 12.86 3.76
C PRO A 133 18.63 13.84 4.56
N GLU A 134 19.94 13.63 4.55
CA GLU A 134 20.91 14.54 5.18
C GLU A 134 20.54 15.99 4.82
N PRO A 135 20.36 16.92 5.79
CA PRO A 135 19.90 18.27 5.50
C PRO A 135 20.82 18.88 4.46
N ALA A 136 20.26 19.19 3.29
CA ALA A 136 21.00 19.86 2.22
C ALA A 136 21.69 21.08 2.82
N THR A 137 23.03 21.09 2.83
CA THR A 137 23.83 22.20 3.32
C THR A 137 23.48 23.41 2.45
N ILE A 138 22.61 24.28 2.95
CA ILE A 138 22.28 25.53 2.29
C ILE A 138 23.55 26.37 2.31
N HIS A 139 24.26 26.39 1.19
CA HIS A 139 25.36 27.29 0.99
C HIS A 139 24.84 28.72 0.88
N VAL A 140 24.84 29.43 1.99
CA VAL A 140 24.54 30.87 2.02
C VAL A 140 25.75 31.58 1.49
N PRO A 141 25.70 32.23 0.30
CA PRO A 141 26.84 33.01 -0.20
C PRO A 141 27.12 34.16 0.76
N ALA A 142 28.38 34.36 1.07
CA ALA A 142 28.84 35.45 1.90
C ALA A 142 28.42 36.83 1.34
N PRO A 143 27.97 37.78 2.18
CA PRO A 143 27.58 39.10 1.70
C PRO A 143 28.80 39.78 1.03
N THR A 144 28.56 40.24 -0.21
CA THR A 144 29.54 41.03 -0.96
C THR A 144 29.84 42.34 -0.19
N PRO A 145 31.08 42.70 0.11
CA PRO A 145 31.39 43.97 0.75
C PRO A 145 30.95 45.13 -0.14
N ALA A 146 30.19 46.05 0.43
CA ALA A 146 29.84 47.30 -0.25
C ALA A 146 31.10 48.11 -0.53
N SER A 147 31.33 48.40 -1.81
CA SER A 147 32.39 49.31 -2.26
C SER A 147 32.07 50.73 -1.81
N ALA A 148 33.01 51.31 -1.07
CA ALA A 148 33.02 52.71 -0.66
C ALA A 148 33.34 53.62 -1.84
#